data_1ab66eba956e027c7a20988f3deae722
#
_entry.id   1ab66eba956e027c7a20988f3deae722
#
_cell.length_a   1.000
_cell.length_b   1.000
_cell.length_c   1.000
_cell.angle_alpha   90.00
_cell.angle_beta   90.00
_cell.angle_gamma   90.00
#
_symmetry.space_group_name_H-M   'P 1'
#
loop_
_entity.id
_entity.type
_entity.pdbx_description
1 polymer ?
#
loop_
_entity_poly.entity_id
_entity_poly.type
_entity_poly.pdbx_seq_one_letter_code
_entity_poly.pdbx_strand_id
1 'polypeptide(L)'
;IYVNGYETYFNNALMTDNNVWVTLNAATPIDKADADVRNTIVFYKNDNNKLVYEFTIRAAAPAVTSVDNTLPKAGETVTVYGANLQETTKITLPDGTEITDGIRNDADGKWYSFTVPSSADLTKSGSITSEGANGTAKSPTYFNDFGNFITDFDGNGELGSWSATYGTDDLVDDPLNTGRGKVALLAPQSLLDAGGLDAGGNGKY
;
A
#
# COMPACT_ATOMS: atom_id res chain seq x y z
N ILE A 1 20.17 -32.11 -1.70
CA ILE A 1 19.73 -31.05 -2.61
C ILE A 1 20.07 -29.73 -1.95
N TYR A 2 20.69 -28.82 -2.68
CA TYR A 2 21.08 -27.49 -2.21
C TYR A 2 20.45 -26.43 -3.09
N VAL A 3 19.94 -25.36 -2.48
CA VAL A 3 19.42 -24.18 -3.18
C VAL A 3 20.21 -22.97 -2.72
N ASN A 4 20.79 -22.22 -3.65
CA ASN A 4 21.69 -21.10 -3.34
C ASN A 4 22.81 -21.47 -2.34
N GLY A 5 23.34 -22.68 -2.44
CA GLY A 5 24.37 -23.20 -1.54
C GLY A 5 23.89 -23.72 -0.19
N TYR A 6 22.59 -23.62 0.13
CA TYR A 6 22.02 -24.09 1.39
C TYR A 6 21.29 -25.42 1.23
N GLU A 7 21.50 -26.32 2.16
CA GLU A 7 20.83 -27.62 2.16
C GLU A 7 19.33 -27.46 2.38
N THR A 8 18.55 -28.18 1.56
CA THR A 8 17.11 -28.19 1.61
C THR A 8 16.59 -29.51 2.12
N TYR A 9 15.40 -29.50 2.71
CA TYR A 9 14.68 -30.72 3.05
C TYR A 9 13.88 -31.20 1.84
N PHE A 10 13.87 -32.52 1.60
CA PHE A 10 12.99 -33.15 0.61
C PHE A 10 12.45 -34.49 1.15
N ASN A 11 11.27 -34.85 0.71
CA ASN A 11 10.64 -36.10 1.11
C ASN A 11 10.82 -37.15 0.00
N ASN A 12 11.59 -38.18 0.27
CA ASN A 12 11.84 -39.28 -0.67
C ASN A 12 10.57 -39.97 -1.15
N ALA A 13 9.51 -40.03 -0.32
CA ALA A 13 8.25 -40.67 -0.68
C ALA A 13 7.45 -39.87 -1.74
N LEU A 14 7.78 -38.58 -1.92
CA LEU A 14 7.16 -37.71 -2.91
C LEU A 14 8.04 -37.49 -4.14
N MET A 15 9.16 -38.17 -4.22
CA MET A 15 10.09 -38.06 -5.34
C MET A 15 9.72 -39.06 -6.43
N THR A 16 9.71 -38.58 -7.67
CA THR A 16 9.51 -39.40 -8.88
C THR A 16 10.63 -39.15 -9.87
N ASP A 17 10.67 -39.87 -10.97
CA ASP A 17 11.68 -39.68 -12.02
C ASP A 17 11.69 -38.26 -12.60
N ASN A 18 10.58 -37.54 -12.50
CA ASN A 18 10.38 -36.24 -13.12
C ASN A 18 10.08 -35.09 -12.14
N ASN A 19 9.82 -35.41 -10.88
CA ASN A 19 9.42 -34.41 -9.89
C ASN A 19 10.07 -34.66 -8.53
N VAL A 20 10.53 -33.58 -7.91
CA VAL A 20 10.96 -33.55 -6.52
C VAL A 20 10.36 -32.32 -5.83
N TRP A 21 9.83 -32.53 -4.64
CA TRP A 21 9.35 -31.45 -3.79
C TRP A 21 10.43 -31.11 -2.77
N VAL A 22 10.90 -29.84 -2.80
CA VAL A 22 11.91 -29.35 -1.87
C VAL A 22 11.30 -28.26 -1.00
N THR A 23 11.62 -28.32 0.29
CA THR A 23 11.30 -27.24 1.22
C THR A 23 12.57 -26.44 1.47
N LEU A 24 12.52 -25.14 1.17
CA LEU A 24 13.66 -24.26 1.43
C LEU A 24 13.91 -24.13 2.92
N ASN A 25 15.18 -24.09 3.28
CA ASN A 25 15.59 -23.70 4.63
C ASN A 25 15.27 -22.22 4.83
N ALA A 26 14.74 -21.84 6.00
CA ALA A 26 14.44 -20.44 6.33
C ALA A 26 15.70 -19.52 6.25
N ALA A 27 16.89 -20.09 6.41
CA ALA A 27 18.16 -19.38 6.27
C ALA A 27 18.67 -19.30 4.83
N THR A 28 17.97 -19.90 3.85
CA THR A 28 18.41 -19.86 2.45
C THR A 28 18.42 -18.42 1.94
N PRO A 29 19.58 -17.84 1.60
CA PRO A 29 19.64 -16.48 1.09
C PRO A 29 19.05 -16.42 -0.32
N ILE A 30 18.27 -15.39 -0.59
CA ILE A 30 17.72 -15.17 -1.93
C ILE A 30 18.64 -14.21 -2.70
N ASP A 31 18.77 -12.98 -2.24
CA ASP A 31 19.53 -11.95 -2.96
C ASP A 31 21.01 -11.88 -2.53
N LYS A 32 21.34 -12.41 -1.34
CA LYS A 32 22.68 -12.34 -0.72
C LYS A 32 23.46 -13.66 -0.82
N ALA A 33 23.00 -14.60 -1.64
CA ALA A 33 23.79 -15.81 -1.90
C ALA A 33 25.11 -15.48 -2.60
N ASP A 34 26.16 -16.26 -2.32
CA ASP A 34 27.45 -16.13 -3.01
C ASP A 34 27.28 -16.30 -4.52
N ALA A 35 28.05 -15.55 -5.28
CA ALA A 35 27.86 -15.43 -6.74
C ALA A 35 27.97 -16.77 -7.49
N ASP A 36 28.75 -17.70 -6.98
CA ASP A 36 29.00 -19.02 -7.58
C ASP A 36 27.86 -20.03 -7.32
N VAL A 37 27.00 -19.78 -6.33
CA VAL A 37 25.87 -20.65 -5.99
C VAL A 37 24.51 -19.97 -6.14
N ARG A 38 24.51 -18.65 -6.41
CA ARG A 38 23.28 -17.87 -6.55
C ARG A 38 22.45 -18.35 -7.73
N ASN A 39 21.13 -18.48 -7.53
CA ASN A 39 20.19 -18.95 -8.54
C ASN A 39 20.50 -20.37 -9.04
N THR A 40 21.03 -21.25 -8.17
CA THR A 40 21.29 -22.63 -8.51
C THR A 40 20.53 -23.59 -7.61
N ILE A 41 20.07 -24.69 -8.21
CA ILE A 41 19.70 -25.92 -7.49
C ILE A 41 20.75 -26.97 -7.83
N VAL A 42 21.38 -27.53 -6.80
CA VAL A 42 22.42 -28.56 -6.95
C VAL A 42 21.93 -29.87 -6.35
N PHE A 43 21.92 -30.91 -7.17
CA PHE A 43 21.66 -32.28 -6.75
C PHE A 43 22.99 -33.03 -6.68
N TYR A 44 23.36 -33.55 -5.51
CA TYR A 44 24.47 -34.46 -5.36
C TYR A 44 23.97 -35.88 -5.50
N LYS A 45 24.60 -36.66 -6.36
CA LYS A 45 24.37 -38.10 -6.54
C LYS A 45 25.24 -38.93 -5.61
N ASN A 46 24.88 -40.21 -5.47
CA ASN A 46 25.65 -41.16 -4.62
C ASN A 46 27.09 -41.43 -5.15
N ASP A 47 27.37 -41.12 -6.41
CA ASP A 47 28.67 -41.25 -7.06
C ASP A 47 29.52 -39.98 -6.95
N ASN A 48 29.13 -39.03 -6.10
CA ASN A 48 29.72 -37.70 -5.93
C ASN A 48 29.63 -36.79 -7.17
N ASN A 49 28.96 -37.21 -8.22
CA ASN A 49 28.62 -36.31 -9.32
C ASN A 49 27.51 -35.35 -8.88
N LYS A 50 27.53 -34.15 -9.46
CA LYS A 50 26.51 -33.15 -9.21
C LYS A 50 25.77 -32.77 -10.51
N LEU A 51 24.48 -32.52 -10.38
CA LEU A 51 23.66 -31.86 -11.40
C LEU A 51 23.39 -30.45 -10.89
N VAL A 52 23.63 -29.46 -11.72
CA VAL A 52 23.39 -28.06 -11.43
C VAL A 52 22.33 -27.56 -12.39
N TYR A 53 21.25 -26.98 -11.84
CA TYR A 53 20.23 -26.28 -12.60
C TYR A 53 20.25 -24.82 -12.22
N GLU A 54 20.27 -23.97 -13.20
CA GLU A 54 20.11 -22.53 -13.01
C GLU A 54 18.62 -22.17 -13.01
N PHE A 55 18.23 -21.27 -12.12
CA PHE A 55 16.88 -20.73 -12.07
C PHE A 55 16.91 -19.33 -11.47
N THR A 56 15.84 -18.59 -11.61
CA THR A 56 15.73 -17.27 -10.99
C THR A 56 14.70 -17.32 -9.88
N ILE A 57 15.15 -17.08 -8.63
CA ILE A 57 14.22 -16.80 -7.54
C ILE A 57 13.75 -15.35 -7.72
N ARG A 58 12.45 -15.17 -7.88
CA ARG A 58 11.85 -13.86 -7.85
C ARG A 58 11.37 -13.56 -6.45
N ALA A 59 11.68 -12.38 -5.95
CA ALA A 59 11.03 -11.87 -4.76
C ALA A 59 9.50 -11.88 -4.97
N ALA A 60 8.75 -12.06 -3.88
CA ALA A 60 7.29 -12.04 -3.95
C ALA A 60 6.80 -10.72 -4.57
N ALA A 61 5.83 -10.82 -5.46
CA ALA A 61 5.28 -9.66 -6.14
C ALA A 61 4.66 -8.67 -5.12
N PRO A 62 4.79 -7.36 -5.36
CA PRO A 62 4.17 -6.36 -4.51
C PRO A 62 2.65 -6.41 -4.65
N ALA A 63 1.95 -6.11 -3.57
CA ALA A 63 0.50 -5.98 -3.55
C ALA A 63 0.11 -4.77 -2.71
N VAL A 64 -0.76 -3.91 -3.23
CA VAL A 64 -1.32 -2.77 -2.49
C VAL A 64 -2.72 -3.13 -2.00
N THR A 65 -3.01 -2.85 -0.74
CA THR A 65 -4.31 -3.12 -0.10
C THR A 65 -5.10 -1.85 0.18
N SER A 66 -4.44 -0.76 0.53
CA SER A 66 -5.09 0.51 0.86
C SER A 66 -4.16 1.71 0.74
N VAL A 67 -4.76 2.89 0.77
CA VAL A 67 -4.09 4.19 0.81
C VAL A 67 -4.71 4.97 1.96
N ASP A 68 -3.91 5.63 2.79
CA ASP A 68 -4.39 6.37 3.97
C ASP A 68 -5.14 7.65 3.61
N ASN A 69 -4.67 8.37 2.60
CA ASN A 69 -5.28 9.59 2.09
C ASN A 69 -5.47 9.50 0.58
N THR A 70 -6.71 9.40 0.14
CA THR A 70 -7.07 9.30 -1.29
C THR A 70 -7.36 10.65 -1.94
N LEU A 71 -7.45 11.74 -1.14
CA LEU A 71 -7.69 13.11 -1.61
C LEU A 71 -6.65 14.09 -1.04
N PRO A 72 -5.34 13.83 -1.23
CA PRO A 72 -4.31 14.68 -0.66
C PRO A 72 -4.18 16.00 -1.41
N LYS A 73 -3.64 16.98 -0.71
CA LYS A 73 -3.16 18.22 -1.30
C LYS A 73 -1.69 18.10 -1.69
N ALA A 74 -1.24 18.96 -2.59
CA ALA A 74 0.19 19.06 -2.92
C ALA A 74 1.02 19.36 -1.67
N GLY A 75 2.13 18.64 -1.50
CA GLY A 75 3.00 18.73 -0.33
C GLY A 75 2.62 17.81 0.83
N GLU A 76 1.46 17.19 0.80
CA GLU A 76 1.08 16.21 1.83
C GLU A 76 1.76 14.86 1.61
N THR A 77 1.94 14.13 2.70
CA THR A 77 2.48 12.77 2.67
C THR A 77 1.33 11.77 2.56
N VAL A 78 1.47 10.85 1.62
CA VAL A 78 0.54 9.72 1.42
C VAL A 78 1.26 8.44 1.78
N THR A 79 0.59 7.57 2.55
CA THR A 79 1.08 6.23 2.88
C THR A 79 0.23 5.17 2.18
N VAL A 80 0.90 4.26 1.50
CA VAL A 80 0.29 3.14 0.80
C VAL A 80 0.63 1.86 1.54
N TYR A 81 -0.38 1.08 1.89
CA TYR A 81 -0.25 -0.16 2.64
C TYR A 81 -0.42 -1.38 1.75
N GLY A 82 0.27 -2.46 2.12
CA GLY A 82 0.21 -3.68 1.36
C GLY A 82 1.16 -4.77 1.84
N ALA A 83 1.71 -5.50 0.88
CA ALA A 83 2.71 -6.54 1.12
C ALA A 83 3.80 -6.49 0.05
N ASN A 84 5.02 -6.84 0.45
CA ASN A 84 6.20 -6.87 -0.43
C ASN A 84 6.51 -5.51 -1.09
N LEU A 85 6.29 -4.41 -0.39
CA LEU A 85 6.46 -3.04 -0.90
C LEU A 85 7.85 -2.45 -0.64
N GLN A 86 8.77 -3.20 0.00
CA GLN A 86 10.10 -2.73 0.40
C GLN A 86 11.00 -2.33 -0.79
N GLU A 87 10.72 -2.84 -1.98
CA GLU A 87 11.50 -2.58 -3.19
C GLU A 87 10.91 -1.47 -4.08
N THR A 88 9.91 -0.73 -3.59
CA THR A 88 9.30 0.35 -4.37
C THR A 88 10.30 1.47 -4.60
N THR A 89 10.61 1.74 -5.87
CA THR A 89 11.55 2.78 -6.31
C THR A 89 10.91 3.82 -7.21
N LYS A 90 9.72 3.53 -7.73
CA LYS A 90 8.97 4.48 -8.57
C LYS A 90 7.48 4.39 -8.26
N ILE A 91 6.83 5.53 -8.23
CA ILE A 91 5.38 5.69 -8.07
C ILE A 91 4.89 6.52 -9.23
N THR A 92 3.78 6.10 -9.84
CA THR A 92 3.11 6.86 -10.90
C THR A 92 1.71 7.22 -10.42
N LEU A 93 1.41 8.51 -10.38
CA LEU A 93 0.09 9.05 -10.06
C LEU A 93 -0.86 8.95 -11.26
N PRO A 94 -2.19 9.11 -11.06
CA PRO A 94 -3.18 8.99 -12.14
C PRO A 94 -3.01 9.94 -13.32
N ASP A 95 -2.40 11.10 -13.09
CA ASP A 95 -2.06 12.09 -14.13
C ASP A 95 -0.81 11.74 -14.93
N GLY A 96 -0.10 10.66 -14.56
CA GLY A 96 1.16 10.25 -15.15
C GLY A 96 2.40 10.85 -14.48
N THR A 97 2.23 11.66 -13.42
CA THR A 97 3.37 12.18 -12.66
C THR A 97 4.14 11.03 -12.01
N GLU A 98 5.43 10.95 -12.30
CA GLU A 98 6.34 9.96 -11.73
C GLU A 98 7.09 10.53 -10.53
N ILE A 99 7.18 9.74 -9.47
CA ILE A 99 7.90 10.06 -8.23
C ILE A 99 8.98 8.99 -8.05
N THR A 100 10.24 9.39 -8.05
CA THR A 100 11.41 8.51 -7.87
C THR A 100 12.25 8.90 -6.67
N ASP A 101 12.02 10.08 -6.12
CA ASP A 101 12.75 10.62 -4.99
C ASP A 101 11.85 10.76 -3.77
N GLY A 102 12.44 10.66 -2.58
CA GLY A 102 11.71 10.85 -1.32
C GLY A 102 10.76 9.72 -0.93
N ILE A 103 10.81 8.59 -1.64
CA ILE A 103 10.05 7.39 -1.27
C ILE A 103 10.67 6.78 -0.01
N ARG A 104 9.83 6.48 0.98
CA ARG A 104 10.23 5.78 2.19
C ARG A 104 9.52 4.43 2.25
N ASN A 105 10.31 3.37 2.35
CA ASN A 105 9.80 2.00 2.37
C ASN A 105 9.95 1.40 3.76
N ASP A 106 8.94 0.66 4.18
CA ASP A 106 9.03 -0.22 5.34
C ASP A 106 9.94 -1.43 5.03
N ALA A 107 10.84 -1.77 5.96
CA ALA A 107 11.76 -2.87 5.79
C ALA A 107 11.04 -4.25 5.67
N ASP A 108 9.88 -4.38 6.32
CA ASP A 108 9.03 -5.57 6.25
C ASP A 108 8.11 -5.56 5.02
N GLY A 109 8.14 -4.50 4.22
CA GLY A 109 7.35 -4.36 3.00
C GLY A 109 5.86 -4.15 3.22
N LYS A 110 5.45 -3.66 4.39
CA LYS A 110 4.03 -3.46 4.73
C LYS A 110 3.48 -2.13 4.22
N TRP A 111 4.33 -1.16 3.97
CA TRP A 111 3.95 0.16 3.48
C TRP A 111 5.11 0.85 2.76
N TYR A 112 4.76 1.82 1.95
CA TYR A 112 5.65 2.90 1.52
C TYR A 112 4.93 4.24 1.65
N SER A 113 5.69 5.34 1.72
CA SER A 113 5.13 6.70 1.72
C SER A 113 5.89 7.61 0.76
N PHE A 114 5.18 8.64 0.30
CA PHE A 114 5.73 9.66 -0.58
C PHE A 114 5.04 11.00 -0.31
N THR A 115 5.69 12.09 -0.73
CA THR A 115 5.08 13.43 -0.71
C THR A 115 4.51 13.75 -2.08
N VAL A 116 3.27 14.23 -2.12
CA VAL A 116 2.60 14.62 -3.36
C VAL A 116 3.31 15.82 -3.99
N PRO A 117 3.84 15.71 -5.22
CA PRO A 117 4.52 16.82 -5.88
C PRO A 117 3.56 17.97 -6.18
N SER A 118 4.07 19.20 -6.11
CA SER A 118 3.29 20.39 -6.51
C SER A 118 2.97 20.44 -8.01
N SER A 119 3.67 19.64 -8.81
CA SER A 119 3.44 19.51 -10.25
C SER A 119 2.33 18.53 -10.61
N ALA A 120 1.84 17.73 -9.66
CA ALA A 120 0.80 16.74 -9.93
C ALA A 120 -0.56 17.40 -10.23
N ASP A 121 -1.23 16.91 -11.28
CA ASP A 121 -2.61 17.30 -11.58
C ASP A 121 -3.59 16.45 -10.74
N LEU A 122 -3.95 16.98 -9.59
CA LEU A 122 -4.85 16.31 -8.64
C LEU A 122 -6.32 16.28 -9.09
N THR A 123 -6.65 16.82 -10.26
CA THR A 123 -7.98 16.67 -10.87
C THR A 123 -8.15 15.33 -11.60
N LYS A 124 -7.06 14.58 -11.80
CA LYS A 124 -7.07 13.27 -12.43
C LYS A 124 -7.23 12.17 -11.39
N SER A 125 -8.27 11.37 -11.55
CA SER A 125 -8.55 10.23 -10.69
C SER A 125 -8.06 8.93 -11.30
N GLY A 126 -7.73 7.97 -10.44
CA GLY A 126 -7.27 6.65 -10.85
C GLY A 126 -6.48 5.93 -9.77
N SER A 127 -5.88 4.80 -10.13
CA SER A 127 -5.02 4.05 -9.22
C SER A 127 -3.60 4.62 -9.18
N ILE A 128 -3.00 4.63 -8.00
CA ILE A 128 -1.55 4.80 -7.84
C ILE A 128 -0.89 3.51 -8.31
N THR A 129 0.14 3.63 -9.15
CA THR A 129 0.97 2.49 -9.57
C THR A 129 2.32 2.59 -8.89
N SER A 130 2.77 1.51 -8.26
CA SER A 130 4.13 1.38 -7.70
C SER A 130 4.93 0.36 -8.48
N GLU A 131 6.20 0.63 -8.67
CA GLU A 131 7.15 -0.22 -9.38
C GLU A 131 8.41 -0.41 -8.54
N GLY A 132 8.93 -1.62 -8.56
CA GLY A 132 10.18 -1.99 -7.88
C GLY A 132 10.82 -3.21 -8.51
N ALA A 133 11.97 -3.64 -7.97
CA ALA A 133 12.70 -4.80 -8.48
C ALA A 133 11.87 -6.10 -8.47
N ASN A 134 10.91 -6.20 -7.57
CA ASN A 134 10.02 -7.35 -7.40
C ASN A 134 8.71 -7.25 -8.21
N GLY A 135 8.51 -6.20 -8.99
CA GLY A 135 7.37 -6.05 -9.89
C GLY A 135 6.59 -4.75 -9.72
N THR A 136 5.34 -4.78 -10.19
CA THR A 136 4.43 -3.62 -10.21
C THR A 136 3.15 -3.96 -9.46
N ALA A 137 2.64 -3.00 -8.69
CA ALA A 137 1.33 -3.08 -8.03
C ALA A 137 0.51 -1.81 -8.29
N LYS A 138 -0.81 -1.94 -8.18
CA LYS A 138 -1.74 -0.82 -8.29
C LYS A 138 -2.61 -0.75 -7.04
N SER A 139 -2.95 0.46 -6.63
CA SER A 139 -3.91 0.65 -5.54
C SER A 139 -5.30 0.20 -5.97
N PRO A 140 -6.07 -0.47 -5.09
CA PRO A 140 -7.45 -0.85 -5.35
C PRO A 140 -8.40 0.34 -5.30
N THR A 141 -8.03 1.39 -4.57
CA THR A 141 -8.81 2.61 -4.38
C THR A 141 -8.42 3.67 -5.41
N TYR A 142 -9.41 4.39 -5.89
CA TYR A 142 -9.17 5.54 -6.75
C TYR A 142 -8.63 6.70 -5.93
N PHE A 143 -7.50 7.19 -6.38
CA PHE A 143 -6.85 8.39 -5.88
C PHE A 143 -7.42 9.60 -6.61
N ASN A 144 -7.75 10.68 -5.91
CA ASN A 144 -8.39 11.89 -6.43
C ASN A 144 -9.77 11.65 -7.09
N ASP A 145 -10.53 10.67 -6.61
CA ASP A 145 -11.88 10.42 -7.11
C ASP A 145 -12.92 11.26 -6.36
N PHE A 146 -13.13 12.48 -6.85
CA PHE A 146 -14.17 13.38 -6.34
C PHE A 146 -15.57 12.95 -6.76
N GLY A 147 -15.72 12.05 -7.72
CA GLY A 147 -17.02 11.62 -8.23
C GLY A 147 -17.80 10.71 -7.28
N ASN A 148 -17.09 9.98 -6.42
CA ASN A 148 -17.67 9.03 -5.46
C ASN A 148 -17.47 9.45 -4.00
N PHE A 149 -17.03 10.67 -3.80
CA PHE A 149 -16.70 11.19 -2.50
C PHE A 149 -17.90 11.96 -1.91
N ILE A 150 -18.12 11.81 -0.62
CA ILE A 150 -19.25 12.43 0.06
C ILE A 150 -18.86 13.84 0.54
N THR A 151 -17.79 13.95 1.30
CA THR A 151 -17.24 15.22 1.77
C THR A 151 -15.82 15.02 2.32
N ASP A 152 -14.96 16.04 2.17
CA ASP A 152 -13.65 16.12 2.83
C ASP A 152 -13.68 16.97 4.11
N PHE A 153 -14.83 17.55 4.42
CA PHE A 153 -15.02 18.53 5.50
C PHE A 153 -14.20 19.83 5.34
N ASP A 154 -13.47 19.98 4.23
CA ASP A 154 -12.68 21.17 3.88
C ASP A 154 -13.38 22.05 2.85
N GLY A 155 -14.67 21.81 2.61
CA GLY A 155 -15.50 22.59 1.72
C GLY A 155 -15.85 21.93 0.40
N ASN A 156 -15.39 20.69 0.17
CA ASN A 156 -15.79 19.92 -1.01
C ASN A 156 -16.80 18.83 -0.63
N GLY A 157 -17.72 18.54 -1.53
CA GLY A 157 -18.74 17.53 -1.36
C GLY A 157 -19.97 18.02 -0.59
N GLU A 158 -20.80 17.08 -0.19
CA GLU A 158 -22.04 17.35 0.53
C GLU A 158 -21.91 16.95 2.00
N LEU A 159 -22.28 17.88 2.88
CA LEU A 159 -22.29 17.64 4.34
C LEU A 159 -23.57 16.99 4.83
N GLY A 160 -24.39 16.50 3.91
CA GLY A 160 -25.65 15.80 4.19
C GLY A 160 -26.87 16.67 3.91
N SER A 161 -27.90 16.05 3.38
CA SER A 161 -29.18 16.68 3.05
C SER A 161 -30.25 16.47 4.10
N TRP A 162 -30.02 15.67 5.11
CA TRP A 162 -30.99 15.37 6.16
C TRP A 162 -30.89 16.43 7.24
N SER A 163 -31.87 17.31 7.26
CA SER A 163 -31.98 18.42 8.21
C SER A 163 -30.82 19.41 8.16
N ALA A 164 -30.05 19.39 7.09
CA ALA A 164 -29.08 20.37 6.60
C ALA A 164 -28.55 21.35 7.66
N THR A 165 -27.82 20.88 8.61
CA THR A 165 -27.37 21.73 9.69
C THR A 165 -25.89 21.99 9.69
N TYR A 166 -25.17 21.32 8.84
CA TYR A 166 -23.76 21.58 8.68
C TYR A 166 -23.50 22.11 7.26
N GLY A 167 -23.39 23.45 7.15
CA GLY A 167 -22.76 24.08 5.99
C GLY A 167 -21.25 24.14 6.23
N THR A 168 -20.51 24.61 5.24
CA THR A 168 -19.06 24.87 5.39
C THR A 168 -18.74 25.84 6.52
N ASP A 169 -19.68 26.71 6.90
CA ASP A 169 -19.53 27.67 7.99
C ASP A 169 -19.61 27.02 9.39
N ASP A 170 -20.12 25.81 9.47
CA ASP A 170 -20.22 25.05 10.73
C ASP A 170 -19.00 24.16 10.98
N LEU A 171 -18.06 24.10 10.05
CA LEU A 171 -16.83 23.36 10.22
C LEU A 171 -15.84 24.12 11.11
N VAL A 172 -15.23 23.42 12.03
CA VAL A 172 -14.22 23.96 12.93
C VAL A 172 -12.83 23.40 12.59
N ASP A 173 -11.80 24.11 12.99
CA ASP A 173 -10.45 23.54 12.93
C ASP A 173 -10.37 22.29 13.83
N ASP A 174 -9.65 21.28 13.37
CA ASP A 174 -9.48 20.04 14.13
C ASP A 174 -8.96 20.34 15.55
N PRO A 175 -9.77 20.15 16.60
CA PRO A 175 -9.39 20.47 17.98
C PRO A 175 -8.24 19.61 18.49
N LEU A 176 -7.97 18.48 17.84
CA LEU A 176 -6.85 17.60 18.15
C LEU A 176 -5.57 17.99 17.40
N ASN A 177 -5.66 18.96 16.50
CA ASN A 177 -4.55 19.45 15.68
C ASN A 177 -3.78 18.32 14.97
N THR A 178 -4.51 17.36 14.42
CA THR A 178 -3.92 16.19 13.75
C THR A 178 -3.51 16.47 12.30
N GLY A 179 -3.66 17.71 11.83
CA GLY A 179 -3.38 18.11 10.46
C GLY A 179 -4.47 17.71 9.45
N ARG A 180 -5.65 17.35 9.92
CA ARG A 180 -6.78 16.92 9.06
C ARG A 180 -7.55 18.08 8.43
N GLY A 181 -7.22 19.32 8.78
CA GLY A 181 -7.95 20.49 8.30
C GLY A 181 -9.22 20.75 9.08
N LYS A 182 -10.32 21.03 8.39
CA LYS A 182 -11.62 21.29 8.99
C LYS A 182 -12.34 19.98 9.36
N VAL A 183 -13.08 20.01 10.45
CA VAL A 183 -13.87 18.86 10.93
C VAL A 183 -15.27 19.29 11.35
N ALA A 184 -16.26 18.43 11.18
CA ALA A 184 -17.58 18.61 11.73
C ALA A 184 -17.63 18.10 13.19
N LEU A 185 -18.14 18.92 14.09
CA LEU A 185 -18.44 18.49 15.44
C LEU A 185 -19.79 17.78 15.44
N LEU A 186 -19.82 16.51 15.82
CA LEU A 186 -21.05 15.71 15.88
C LEU A 186 -22.04 16.20 16.94
N ALA A 187 -21.64 17.03 17.87
CA ALA A 187 -22.51 17.64 18.88
C ALA A 187 -21.99 19.05 19.22
N PRO A 188 -22.14 20.03 18.33
CA PRO A 188 -21.79 21.40 18.67
C PRO A 188 -22.65 21.88 19.85
N GLN A 189 -22.14 22.85 20.62
CA GLN A 189 -22.85 23.37 21.78
C GLN A 189 -24.24 23.87 21.42
N SER A 190 -24.39 24.55 20.25
CA SER A 190 -25.67 25.01 19.74
C SER A 190 -26.70 23.89 19.56
N LEU A 191 -26.26 22.69 19.19
CA LEU A 191 -27.11 21.51 19.06
C LEU A 191 -27.51 20.97 20.43
N LEU A 192 -26.58 20.94 21.38
CA LEU A 192 -26.84 20.52 22.75
C LEU A 192 -27.82 21.49 23.45
N ASP A 193 -27.62 22.80 23.25
CA ASP A 193 -28.49 23.86 23.75
C ASP A 193 -29.91 23.79 23.15
N ALA A 194 -30.02 23.33 21.91
CA ALA A 194 -31.31 23.08 21.24
C ALA A 194 -31.94 21.71 21.60
N GLY A 195 -31.41 21.00 22.57
CA GLY A 195 -31.87 19.68 22.96
C GLY A 195 -31.54 18.56 21.99
N GLY A 196 -30.56 18.77 21.12
CA GLY A 196 -30.10 17.75 20.17
C GLY A 196 -31.02 17.51 18.98
N LEU A 197 -32.02 18.38 18.75
CA LEU A 197 -33.01 18.25 17.69
C LEU A 197 -32.98 19.46 16.77
N ASP A 198 -33.33 19.26 15.50
CA ASP A 198 -33.59 20.34 14.57
C ASP A 198 -34.97 20.99 14.82
N ALA A 199 -35.31 22.05 14.09
CA ALA A 199 -36.60 22.73 14.21
C ALA A 199 -37.83 21.82 13.87
N GLY A 200 -37.59 20.71 13.16
CA GLY A 200 -38.62 19.70 12.85
C GLY A 200 -38.66 18.55 13.85
N GLY A 201 -37.85 18.59 14.91
CA GLY A 201 -37.77 17.53 15.92
C GLY A 201 -36.98 16.29 15.48
N ASN A 202 -36.21 16.38 14.39
CA ASN A 202 -35.38 15.27 13.93
C ASN A 202 -34.01 15.33 14.60
N GLY A 203 -33.45 14.18 14.89
CA GLY A 203 -32.08 14.12 15.41
C GLY A 203 -31.09 14.65 14.40
N LYS A 204 -30.14 15.45 14.88
CA LYS A 204 -29.00 15.95 14.08
C LYS A 204 -27.82 15.05 14.35
N TYR A 205 -27.31 14.40 13.33
CA TYR A 205 -26.17 13.51 13.39
C TYR A 205 -25.01 14.10 12.62
#